data_b036ab596d35ba8292c901ad23a093c7
#
_entry.id   b036ab596d35ba8292c901ad23a093c7
#
_cell.length_a   1.000
_cell.length_b   1.000
_cell.length_c   1.000
_cell.angle_alpha   90.00
_cell.angle_beta   90.00
_cell.angle_gamma   90.00
#
_symmetry.space_group_name_H-M   'P 1'
#
loop_
_entity.id
_entity.type
_entity.pdbx_description
1 polymer ?
#
loop_
_entity_poly.entity_id
_entity_poly.type
_entity_poly.pdbx_seq_one_letter_code
_entity_poly.pdbx_strand_id
1 'polypeptide(L)'
;MRDSEEVPGIDREPLQGDAVHLADRIKEELDLLARNVDILEKLAKSPPIGIIRLSEALELPIHKTRYSLHLLEREGVIQPSADGAVVTDRAAEFWSSLNRSLDRMTELIEHLRSRAVEHQSRPPSGRKGY
;
A
#
# COMPACT_ATOMS: atom_id res chain seq x y z
N MET A 1 -16.28 -9.45 6.40
CA MET A 1 -15.91 -9.45 6.53
C MET A 1 -15.50 -9.33 6.58
N ARG A 2 -15.39 -9.02 6.72
CA ARG A 2 -14.76 -8.69 6.86
C ARG A 2 -14.31 -8.50 6.08
N ASP A 3 -14.29 -8.15 5.37
CA ASP A 3 -13.85 -8.02 4.68
C ASP A 3 -13.02 -8.10 4.75
N SER A 4 -12.71 -8.11 4.83
CA SER A 4 -11.95 -8.27 5.00
C SER A 4 -11.33 -7.83 5.68
N GLU A 5 -11.22 -7.45 6.17
CA GLU A 5 -10.62 -7.09 6.81
C GLU A 5 -10.22 -7.59 7.59
N GLU A 6 -9.84 -7.94 7.80
CA GLU A 6 -9.45 -8.56 8.52
C GLU A 6 -8.35 -8.34 8.92
N VAL A 7 -7.98 -8.75 9.81
CA VAL A 7 -6.94 -8.60 10.29
C VAL A 7 -5.98 -9.01 9.61
N PRO A 8 -5.24 -8.45 9.44
CA PRO A 8 -4.29 -8.66 8.64
C PRO A 8 -3.46 -9.75 8.92
N GLY A 9 -3.43 -10.47 8.14
CA GLY A 9 -2.54 -11.43 8.15
C GLY A 9 -2.35 -12.26 9.21
N ILE A 10 -2.96 -12.18 9.95
CA ILE A 10 -2.85 -12.87 10.93
C ILE A 10 -3.46 -14.07 10.90
N ASP A 11 -4.51 -14.18 10.83
CA ASP A 11 -5.12 -15.36 10.91
C ASP A 11 -5.20 -16.00 9.67
N ARG A 12 -4.47 -15.73 8.74
CA ARG A 12 -4.65 -16.35 7.58
C ARG A 12 -4.06 -17.64 7.61
N GLU A 13 -4.61 -18.62 7.21
CA GLU A 13 -4.04 -19.85 7.20
C GLU A 13 -3.11 -20.00 6.12
N PRO A 14 -2.16 -20.75 6.23
CA PRO A 14 -1.19 -20.94 5.22
C PRO A 14 -1.77 -21.43 3.97
N LEU A 15 -1.33 -20.91 2.90
CA LEU A 15 -1.85 -21.34 1.67
C LEU A 15 -1.19 -22.58 1.32
N GLN A 16 -1.83 -23.59 1.18
CA GLN A 16 -1.32 -24.79 0.92
C GLN A 16 -0.38 -24.79 -0.18
N GLY A 17 0.80 -24.81 0.05
CA GLY A 17 1.77 -24.92 -0.97
C GLY A 17 1.84 -23.79 -1.89
N ASP A 18 1.19 -22.75 -1.58
CA ASP A 18 1.11 -21.70 -2.46
C ASP A 18 2.22 -20.72 -2.21
N ALA A 19 3.12 -20.62 -3.05
CA ALA A 19 4.21 -19.73 -2.87
C ALA A 19 3.88 -18.29 -3.04
N VAL A 20 2.74 -18.00 -3.62
CA VAL A 20 2.37 -16.67 -3.82
C VAL A 20 2.04 -15.97 -2.57
N HIS A 21 1.97 -16.67 -1.47
CA HIS A 21 1.67 -16.04 -0.20
C HIS A 21 2.60 -14.87 0.06
N LEU A 22 3.88 -15.01 -0.23
CA LEU A 22 4.81 -13.94 -0.01
C LEU A 22 4.53 -12.77 -0.93
N ALA A 23 4.23 -13.03 -2.19
CA ALA A 23 3.93 -11.97 -3.14
C ALA A 23 2.64 -11.26 -2.77
N ASP A 24 1.68 -11.99 -2.22
CA ASP A 24 0.42 -11.38 -1.80
C ASP A 24 0.64 -10.38 -0.68
N ARG A 25 1.55 -10.65 0.22
CA ARG A 25 1.82 -9.72 1.30
C ARG A 25 2.41 -8.42 0.77
N ILE A 26 3.30 -8.53 -0.21
CA ILE A 26 3.89 -7.35 -0.80
C ILE A 26 2.83 -6.54 -1.51
N LYS A 27 1.91 -7.22 -2.20
CA LYS A 27 0.85 -6.52 -2.88
C LYS A 27 -0.06 -5.80 -1.90
N GLU A 28 -0.33 -6.39 -0.74
CA GLU A 28 -1.13 -5.74 0.27
C GLU A 28 -0.48 -4.46 0.75
N GLU A 29 0.84 -4.46 0.90
CA GLU A 29 1.54 -3.26 1.31
C GLU A 29 1.48 -2.20 0.21
N LEU A 30 1.57 -2.60 -1.03
CA LEU A 30 1.43 -1.65 -2.13
C LEU A 30 0.01 -1.10 -2.22
N ASP A 31 -0.98 -1.92 -1.93
CA ASP A 31 -2.36 -1.44 -1.90
C ASP A 31 -2.56 -0.40 -0.81
N LEU A 32 -1.92 -0.60 0.33
CA LEU A 32 -1.99 0.38 1.40
C LEU A 32 -1.31 1.68 0.99
N LEU A 33 -0.16 1.59 0.35
CA LEU A 33 0.53 2.76 -0.13
C LEU A 33 -0.34 3.52 -1.15
N ALA A 34 -0.97 2.79 -2.05
CA ALA A 34 -1.85 3.40 -3.04
C ALA A 34 -3.01 4.13 -2.37
N ARG A 35 -3.58 3.54 -1.34
CA ARG A 35 -4.66 4.19 -0.62
C ARG A 35 -4.17 5.46 0.06
N ASN A 36 -2.99 5.41 0.66
CA ASN A 36 -2.43 6.59 1.31
C ASN A 36 -2.16 7.70 0.31
N VAL A 37 -1.69 7.34 -0.87
CA VAL A 37 -1.45 8.33 -1.92
C VAL A 37 -2.77 8.95 -2.38
N ASP A 38 -3.80 8.13 -2.57
CA ASP A 38 -5.10 8.64 -2.99
C ASP A 38 -5.67 9.62 -1.96
N ILE A 39 -5.52 9.29 -0.69
CA ILE A 39 -6.01 10.16 0.37
C ILE A 39 -5.24 11.47 0.39
N LEU A 40 -3.92 11.39 0.31
CA LEU A 40 -3.11 12.60 0.36
C LEU A 40 -3.42 13.50 -0.84
N GLU A 41 -3.60 12.90 -2.00
CA GLU A 41 -3.92 13.66 -3.19
C GLU A 41 -5.27 14.35 -3.06
N LYS A 42 -6.26 13.64 -2.51
CA LYS A 42 -7.57 14.23 -2.31
C LYS A 42 -7.50 15.39 -1.33
N LEU A 43 -6.76 15.21 -0.26
CA LEU A 43 -6.64 16.28 0.73
C LEU A 43 -5.93 17.50 0.15
N ALA A 44 -4.99 17.30 -0.73
CA ALA A 44 -4.26 18.41 -1.32
C ALA A 44 -5.13 19.24 -2.24
N LYS A 45 -6.18 18.64 -2.80
CA LYS A 45 -7.02 19.33 -3.75
C LYS A 45 -8.32 19.81 -3.16
N SER A 46 -8.53 19.60 -1.87
CA SER A 46 -9.81 19.91 -1.25
C SER A 46 -9.61 20.85 -0.09
N PRO A 47 -10.60 21.59 0.28
CA PRO A 47 -10.54 22.24 1.59
C PRO A 47 -10.49 21.16 2.66
N PRO A 48 -10.25 21.51 3.89
CA PRO A 48 -10.21 20.53 4.97
C PRO A 48 -11.49 19.70 4.95
N ILE A 49 -11.32 18.38 5.11
CA ILE A 49 -12.46 17.49 4.96
C ILE A 49 -12.37 16.46 6.07
N GLY A 50 -13.49 16.15 6.68
CA GLY A 50 -13.53 15.18 7.77
C GLY A 50 -13.55 13.77 7.24
N ILE A 51 -13.36 12.82 8.15
CA ILE A 51 -13.16 11.43 7.78
C ILE A 51 -14.37 10.84 7.06
N ILE A 52 -15.58 11.19 7.46
CA ILE A 52 -16.75 10.60 6.84
C ILE A 52 -16.88 11.03 5.40
N ARG A 53 -16.72 12.32 5.14
CA ARG A 53 -16.82 12.80 3.77
C ARG A 53 -15.68 12.31 2.92
N LEU A 54 -14.50 12.19 3.50
CA LEU A 54 -13.35 11.69 2.78
C LEU A 54 -13.59 10.24 2.40
N SER A 55 -14.09 9.45 3.31
CA SER A 55 -14.39 8.05 3.04
C SER A 55 -15.43 7.91 1.94
N GLU A 56 -16.46 8.74 1.96
CA GLU A 56 -17.47 8.70 0.93
C GLU A 56 -16.89 9.09 -0.42
N ALA A 57 -16.07 10.13 -0.44
CA ALA A 57 -15.52 10.61 -1.70
C ALA A 57 -14.60 9.58 -2.35
N LEU A 58 -13.91 8.80 -1.54
CA LEU A 58 -12.99 7.81 -2.07
C LEU A 58 -13.55 6.41 -2.06
N GLU A 59 -14.79 6.27 -1.61
CA GLU A 59 -15.48 4.98 -1.55
C GLU A 59 -14.68 3.97 -0.74
N LEU A 60 -14.24 4.40 0.41
CA LEU A 60 -13.47 3.56 1.31
C LEU A 60 -14.22 3.34 2.61
N PRO A 61 -14.06 2.20 3.21
CA PRO A 61 -14.62 2.01 4.56
C PRO A 61 -13.95 2.98 5.52
N ILE A 62 -14.71 3.46 6.48
CA ILE A 62 -14.20 4.45 7.41
C ILE A 62 -12.98 3.95 8.16
N HIS A 63 -12.96 2.70 8.55
CA HIS A 63 -11.83 2.20 9.33
C HIS A 63 -10.54 2.20 8.51
N LYS A 64 -10.64 2.01 7.19
CA LYS A 64 -9.45 2.06 6.35
C LYS A 64 -8.98 3.49 6.15
N THR A 65 -9.92 4.40 6.00
CA THR A 65 -9.57 5.81 5.90
C THR A 65 -8.89 6.27 7.18
N ARG A 66 -9.43 5.85 8.33
CA ARG A 66 -8.87 6.25 9.62
C ARG A 66 -7.45 5.75 9.78
N TYR A 67 -7.20 4.51 9.38
CA TYR A 67 -5.88 3.94 9.50
C TYR A 67 -4.88 4.69 8.62
N SER A 68 -5.27 4.99 7.38
CA SER A 68 -4.40 5.74 6.49
C SER A 68 -4.12 7.15 6.99
N LEU A 69 -5.14 7.81 7.54
CA LEU A 69 -4.92 9.14 8.09
C LEU A 69 -3.94 9.09 9.25
N HIS A 70 -4.03 8.06 10.07
CA HIS A 70 -3.12 7.90 11.16
C HIS A 70 -1.69 7.75 10.66
N LEU A 71 -1.48 6.95 9.62
CA LEU A 71 -0.15 6.76 9.07
C LEU A 71 0.39 8.06 8.47
N LEU A 72 -0.45 8.77 7.75
CA LEU A 72 -0.02 10.03 7.13
C LEU A 72 0.28 11.09 8.17
N GLU A 73 -0.46 11.07 9.25
CA GLU A 73 -0.22 12.00 10.33
C GLU A 73 1.12 11.69 11.00
N ARG A 74 1.42 10.42 11.19
CA ARG A 74 2.69 10.03 11.77
C ARG A 74 3.86 10.40 10.88
N GLU A 75 3.66 10.41 9.57
CA GLU A 75 4.69 10.85 8.66
C GLU A 75 4.83 12.36 8.66
N GLY A 76 3.89 13.04 9.25
CA GLY A 76 3.96 14.51 9.32
C GLY A 76 3.49 15.21 8.06
N VAL A 77 2.89 14.49 7.12
CA VAL A 77 2.45 15.10 5.86
C VAL A 77 1.04 15.65 5.94
N ILE A 78 0.28 15.28 6.97
CA ILE A 78 -1.01 15.89 7.24
C ILE A 78 -1.09 16.21 8.72
N GLN A 79 -2.01 17.08 9.07
CA GLN A 79 -2.26 17.38 10.48
C GLN A 79 -3.74 17.65 10.65
N PRO A 80 -4.28 17.43 11.83
CA PRO A 80 -5.69 17.70 12.07
C PRO A 80 -5.93 19.19 12.17
N SER A 81 -7.14 19.60 11.82
CA SER A 81 -7.57 20.97 12.04
C SER A 81 -9.00 20.91 12.52
N ALA A 82 -9.57 22.04 12.84
CA ALA A 82 -10.95 22.10 13.32
C ALA A 82 -11.91 21.57 12.28
N ASP A 83 -11.59 21.72 11.01
CA ASP A 83 -12.49 21.33 9.95
C ASP A 83 -12.07 20.05 9.23
N GLY A 84 -11.08 19.36 9.71
CA GLY A 84 -10.65 18.11 9.08
C GLY A 84 -9.16 18.11 8.88
N ALA A 85 -8.68 17.14 8.13
CA ALA A 85 -7.25 16.99 7.90
C ALA A 85 -6.75 17.96 6.84
N VAL A 86 -5.56 18.48 7.04
CA VAL A 86 -4.94 19.36 6.05
C VAL A 86 -3.53 18.89 5.77
N VAL A 87 -3.07 19.13 4.57
CA VAL A 87 -1.73 18.76 4.14
C VAL A 87 -0.73 19.77 4.65
N THR A 88 0.43 19.29 5.06
CA THR A 88 1.50 20.17 5.59
C THR A 88 2.55 20.41 4.53
N ASP A 89 3.50 21.29 4.85
CA ASP A 89 4.57 21.58 3.91
C ASP A 89 5.49 20.40 3.72
N ARG A 90 5.41 19.36 4.53
CA ARG A 90 6.28 18.19 4.35
C ARG A 90 5.82 17.31 3.20
N ALA A 91 4.68 17.62 2.61
CA ALA A 91 4.17 16.80 1.52
C ALA A 91 5.10 16.81 0.31
N ALA A 92 5.74 17.93 0.00
CA ALA A 92 6.64 17.99 -1.16
C ALA A 92 7.80 17.03 -0.98
N GLU A 93 8.37 16.98 0.21
CA GLU A 93 9.45 16.08 0.50
C GLU A 93 8.98 14.63 0.45
N PHE A 94 7.78 14.39 0.92
CA PHE A 94 7.19 13.07 0.88
C PHE A 94 7.05 12.58 -0.58
N TRP A 95 6.54 13.43 -1.46
CA TRP A 95 6.38 13.03 -2.86
C TRP A 95 7.73 12.74 -3.51
N SER A 96 8.75 13.54 -3.23
CA SER A 96 10.07 13.30 -3.79
C SER A 96 10.67 12.00 -3.29
N SER A 97 10.53 11.77 -2.00
CA SER A 97 11.05 10.55 -1.40
C SER A 97 10.32 9.33 -1.93
N LEU A 98 9.02 9.42 -2.07
CA LEU A 98 8.22 8.34 -2.61
C LEU A 98 8.64 8.03 -4.04
N ASN A 99 8.85 9.05 -4.84
CA ASN A 99 9.22 8.85 -6.23
C ASN A 99 10.55 8.10 -6.32
N ARG A 100 11.52 8.45 -5.50
CA ARG A 100 12.79 7.75 -5.50
C ARG A 100 12.64 6.30 -5.05
N SER A 101 11.80 6.08 -4.05
CA SER A 101 11.56 4.71 -3.58
C SER A 101 10.87 3.88 -4.64
N LEU A 102 9.90 4.48 -5.34
CA LEU A 102 9.20 3.74 -6.38
C LEU A 102 10.11 3.40 -7.55
N ASP A 103 11.07 4.25 -7.87
CA ASP A 103 12.04 3.94 -8.91
C ASP A 103 12.85 2.70 -8.53
N ARG A 104 13.31 2.64 -7.29
CA ARG A 104 14.07 1.49 -6.83
C ARG A 104 13.23 0.23 -6.78
N MET A 105 11.97 0.38 -6.36
CA MET A 105 11.07 -0.77 -6.33
C MET A 105 10.76 -1.28 -7.72
N THR A 106 10.61 -0.37 -8.68
CA THR A 106 10.36 -0.76 -10.04
C THR A 106 11.53 -1.56 -10.61
N GLU A 107 12.75 -1.13 -10.34
CA GLU A 107 13.92 -1.86 -10.79
C GLU A 107 13.96 -3.25 -10.16
N LEU A 108 13.67 -3.33 -8.89
CA LEU A 108 13.70 -4.60 -8.20
C LEU A 108 12.61 -5.53 -8.73
N ILE A 109 11.42 -5.00 -8.98
CA ILE A 109 10.33 -5.80 -9.52
C ILE A 109 10.70 -6.34 -10.90
N GLU A 110 11.31 -5.51 -11.74
CA GLU A 110 11.71 -5.98 -13.06
C GLU A 110 12.77 -7.06 -12.96
N HIS A 111 13.70 -6.92 -12.03
CA HIS A 111 14.70 -7.93 -11.81
C HIS A 111 14.05 -9.25 -11.39
N LEU A 112 13.10 -9.18 -10.46
CA LEU A 112 12.42 -10.39 -10.00
C LEU A 112 11.60 -11.01 -11.11
N ARG A 113 10.94 -10.18 -11.92
CA ARG A 113 10.14 -10.70 -13.01
C ARG A 113 11.02 -11.44 -14.01
N SER A 114 12.18 -10.89 -14.30
CA SER A 114 13.10 -11.50 -15.23
C SER A 114 13.53 -12.87 -14.72
N ARG A 115 13.85 -12.96 -13.43
CA ARG A 115 14.26 -14.24 -12.87
C ARG A 115 13.10 -15.23 -12.85
N ALA A 116 11.90 -14.77 -12.50
CA ALA A 116 10.75 -15.66 -12.44
C ALA A 116 10.43 -16.22 -13.81
N VAL A 117 10.53 -15.40 -14.84
CA VAL A 117 10.25 -15.85 -16.18
C VAL A 117 11.28 -16.88 -16.60
N GLU A 118 12.55 -16.64 -16.27
CA GLU A 118 13.59 -17.55 -16.63
C GLU A 118 13.34 -18.92 -16.02
N HIS A 119 12.97 -18.96 -14.76
CA HIS A 119 12.74 -20.23 -14.08
C HIS A 119 11.44 -20.90 -14.51
N GLN A 120 10.45 -20.12 -14.87
CA GLN A 120 9.20 -20.69 -15.30
C GLN A 120 9.34 -21.37 -16.65
N SER A 121 10.12 -20.80 -17.55
CA SER A 121 10.22 -21.39 -18.88
C SER A 121 11.23 -22.50 -18.94
N ARG A 122 11.99 -22.76 -17.86
CA ARG A 122 12.93 -23.79 -17.90
C ARG A 122 12.37 -25.03 -17.28
N PRO A 123 12.40 -26.13 -17.85
CA PRO A 123 11.79 -27.31 -17.26
C PRO A 123 12.56 -27.71 -16.02
N PRO A 124 11.94 -28.34 -15.13
CA PRO A 124 12.56 -28.77 -13.93
C PRO A 124 13.66 -29.67 -14.26
N SER A 125 14.82 -29.50 -13.82
CA SER A 125 15.84 -30.28 -14.22
C SER A 125 15.99 -31.48 -13.47
N GLY A 126 15.20 -31.95 -13.02
CA GLY A 126 15.32 -33.16 -12.39
C GLY A 126 16.24 -33.20 -11.28
N ARG A 127 16.63 -32.31 -10.79
CA ARG A 127 17.41 -32.38 -9.83
C ARG A 127 16.81 -32.69 -8.74
N LYS A 128 17.03 -33.36 -8.12
CA LYS A 128 16.38 -33.70 -7.15
C LYS A 128 16.94 -33.29 -6.09
N GLY A 129 16.91 -33.17 -5.50
CA GLY A 129 17.39 -32.91 -4.60
C GLY A 129 17.60 -32.01 -3.95
N TYR A 130 17.55 -31.70 -3.34
CA TYR A 130 17.93 -31.01 -2.53
C TYR A 130 17.27 -31.04 -1.60
#